data_a7caf65231f326afb767b6f99936e55b
#
_entry.id   a7caf65231f326afb767b6f99936e55b
#
_cell.length_a   1.000
_cell.length_b   1.000
_cell.length_c   1.000
_cell.angle_alpha   90.00
_cell.angle_beta   90.00
_cell.angle_gamma   90.00
#
_symmetry.space_group_name_H-M   'P 1'
#
loop_
_entity.id
_entity.type
_entity.pdbx_description
1 polymer ?
#
loop_
_entity_poly.entity_id
_entity_poly.type
_entity_poly.pdbx_seq_one_letter_code
_entity_poly.pdbx_strand_id
1 'polypeptide(L)'
;HYELFQLEEDMVESTKMFMDFLHNNNFKIILENLIDSAEHNYSSNLNLDHYRDGFILYRKYSRKDVFRILNWSENPVAQNVGGYLISSDDAVCPIFLTYQKDEDIPHSTKYEDRFITNRLVEYVSKSNRRLNSKDVQTLGNQRKNNINIPLFVKKSNDEGQDFYFLGKLQTEEDSFVQEYMPMENKKPSPVVKMRFQIDPPIEDSLYYYLIDLK
;
A
#
# COMPACT_ATOMS: atom_id res chain seq x y z
N HIS A 1 22.59 -4.52 3.94
CA HIS A 1 22.15 -5.01 2.63
C HIS A 1 23.35 -5.56 1.89
N TYR A 2 23.25 -6.80 1.42
CA TYR A 2 24.25 -7.36 0.53
C TYR A 2 23.73 -7.18 -0.88
N GLU A 3 24.42 -6.40 -1.68
CA GLU A 3 24.11 -6.28 -3.10
C GLU A 3 24.59 -7.54 -3.82
N LEU A 4 23.67 -8.31 -4.36
CA LEU A 4 24.00 -9.53 -5.11
C LEU A 4 24.32 -9.22 -6.57
N PHE A 5 23.74 -8.12 -7.08
CA PHE A 5 23.89 -7.64 -8.44
C PHE A 5 24.17 -6.14 -8.43
N GLN A 6 24.89 -5.68 -9.44
CA GLN A 6 25.09 -4.25 -9.70
C GLN A 6 24.66 -3.94 -11.14
N LEU A 7 24.18 -2.71 -11.35
CA LEU A 7 23.84 -2.21 -12.67
C LEU A 7 25.03 -1.42 -13.19
N GLU A 8 25.59 -1.83 -14.34
CA GLU A 8 26.58 -1.08 -15.08
C GLU A 8 26.02 -0.78 -16.48
N GLU A 9 25.77 0.51 -16.76
CA GLU A 9 25.10 0.98 -17.97
C GLU A 9 23.73 0.29 -18.15
N ASP A 10 23.60 -0.62 -19.13
CA ASP A 10 22.38 -1.37 -19.41
C ASP A 10 22.52 -2.86 -19.05
N MET A 11 23.55 -3.27 -18.33
CA MET A 11 23.80 -4.67 -17.96
C MET A 11 23.71 -4.89 -16.45
N VAL A 12 23.18 -6.04 -16.09
CA VAL A 12 23.16 -6.53 -14.70
C VAL A 12 24.34 -7.47 -14.50
N GLU A 13 25.27 -7.08 -13.64
CA GLU A 13 26.42 -7.91 -13.30
C GLU A 13 26.31 -8.50 -11.88
N SER A 14 26.80 -9.72 -11.73
CA SER A 14 26.87 -10.39 -10.42
C SER A 14 28.03 -9.84 -9.63
N THR A 15 27.80 -9.48 -8.36
CA THR A 15 28.89 -9.06 -7.49
C THR A 15 29.82 -10.22 -7.17
N LYS A 16 31.09 -9.93 -6.86
CA LYS A 16 32.05 -10.94 -6.43
C LYS A 16 31.53 -11.75 -5.23
N MET A 17 30.91 -11.09 -4.29
CA MET A 17 30.32 -11.75 -3.10
C MET A 17 29.24 -12.76 -3.47
N PHE A 18 28.37 -12.45 -4.44
CA PHE A 18 27.35 -13.40 -4.92
C PHE A 18 28.02 -14.60 -5.57
N MET A 19 29.04 -14.38 -6.39
CA MET A 19 29.81 -15.47 -7.01
C MET A 19 30.51 -16.34 -5.96
N ASP A 20 31.03 -15.76 -4.89
CA ASP A 20 31.62 -16.52 -3.78
C ASP A 20 30.57 -17.38 -3.04
N PHE A 21 29.35 -16.88 -2.85
CA PHE A 21 28.24 -17.68 -2.29
C PHE A 21 27.83 -18.85 -3.20
N LEU A 22 27.87 -18.68 -4.52
CA LEU A 22 27.56 -19.77 -5.46
C LEU A 22 28.55 -20.93 -5.44
N HIS A 23 29.74 -20.76 -4.85
CA HIS A 23 30.67 -21.89 -4.60
C HIS A 23 30.21 -22.77 -3.45
N ASN A 24 29.29 -22.29 -2.60
CA ASN A 24 28.67 -23.11 -1.56
C ASN A 24 27.50 -23.90 -2.15
N ASN A 25 27.65 -25.22 -2.22
CA ASN A 25 26.65 -26.09 -2.85
C ASN A 25 25.26 -26.02 -2.17
N ASN A 26 25.21 -25.88 -0.85
CA ASN A 26 23.94 -25.72 -0.13
C ASN A 26 23.24 -24.42 -0.47
N PHE A 27 23.99 -23.30 -0.57
CA PHE A 27 23.46 -22.02 -0.98
C PHE A 27 22.91 -22.10 -2.40
N LYS A 28 23.63 -22.72 -3.33
CA LYS A 28 23.19 -22.91 -4.72
C LYS A 28 21.89 -23.67 -4.81
N ILE A 29 21.77 -24.82 -4.13
CA ILE A 29 20.54 -25.62 -4.10
C ILE A 29 19.36 -24.82 -3.54
N ILE A 30 19.56 -24.08 -2.45
CA ILE A 30 18.49 -23.23 -1.86
C ILE A 30 18.08 -22.15 -2.84
N LEU A 31 19.03 -21.51 -3.50
CA LEU A 31 18.74 -20.45 -4.48
C LEU A 31 17.97 -20.98 -5.69
N GLU A 32 18.38 -22.12 -6.25
CA GLU A 32 17.70 -22.79 -7.35
C GLU A 32 16.25 -23.13 -6.96
N ASN A 33 16.02 -23.74 -5.80
CA ASN A 33 14.68 -24.03 -5.30
C ASN A 33 13.81 -22.78 -5.10
N LEU A 34 14.40 -21.68 -4.67
CA LEU A 34 13.70 -20.39 -4.53
C LEU A 34 13.30 -19.81 -5.88
N ILE A 35 14.19 -19.89 -6.87
CA ILE A 35 13.92 -19.44 -8.25
C ILE A 35 12.81 -20.27 -8.86
N ASP A 36 12.90 -21.61 -8.80
CA ASP A 36 11.89 -22.52 -9.32
C ASP A 36 10.51 -22.27 -8.67
N SER A 37 10.49 -22.06 -7.35
CA SER A 37 9.27 -21.72 -6.63
C SER A 37 8.69 -20.36 -7.05
N ALA A 38 9.56 -19.37 -7.28
CA ALA A 38 9.15 -18.06 -7.73
C ALA A 38 8.59 -18.10 -9.15
N GLU A 39 9.23 -18.82 -10.08
CA GLU A 39 8.76 -19.02 -11.45
C GLU A 39 7.42 -19.75 -11.50
N HIS A 40 7.29 -20.84 -10.70
CA HIS A 40 6.03 -21.58 -10.60
C HIS A 40 4.90 -20.69 -10.09
N ASN A 41 5.13 -19.94 -9.00
CA ASN A 41 4.14 -19.04 -8.43
C ASN A 41 3.78 -17.91 -9.40
N TYR A 42 4.76 -17.32 -10.07
CA TYR A 42 4.55 -16.28 -11.07
C TYR A 42 3.69 -16.79 -12.22
N SER A 43 4.09 -17.91 -12.83
CA SER A 43 3.38 -18.52 -13.97
C SER A 43 1.96 -18.96 -13.61
N SER A 44 1.75 -19.48 -12.39
CA SER A 44 0.45 -19.90 -11.90
C SER A 44 -0.48 -18.72 -11.63
N ASN A 45 0.09 -17.57 -11.22
CA ASN A 45 -0.68 -16.38 -10.87
C ASN A 45 -0.94 -15.44 -12.05
N LEU A 46 -0.09 -15.44 -13.08
CA LEU A 46 -0.25 -14.58 -14.27
C LEU A 46 -1.59 -14.75 -14.98
N ASN A 47 -2.15 -15.94 -14.95
CA ASN A 47 -3.42 -16.27 -15.61
C ASN A 47 -4.63 -16.10 -14.69
N LEU A 48 -4.44 -15.61 -13.45
CA LEU A 48 -5.55 -15.34 -12.55
C LEU A 48 -6.12 -13.94 -12.82
N ASP A 49 -7.43 -13.85 -13.01
CA ASP A 49 -8.14 -12.56 -13.13
C ASP A 49 -7.93 -11.65 -11.92
N HIS A 50 -7.47 -12.22 -10.82
CA HIS A 50 -7.22 -11.57 -9.54
C HIS A 50 -5.79 -11.02 -9.37
N TYR A 51 -4.88 -11.25 -10.34
CA TYR A 51 -3.51 -10.76 -10.24
C TYR A 51 -3.38 -9.33 -10.76
N ARG A 52 -2.83 -8.44 -9.96
CA ARG A 52 -2.63 -7.01 -10.29
C ARG A 52 -1.29 -6.53 -9.72
N ASP A 53 -0.37 -6.12 -10.57
CA ASP A 53 0.92 -5.47 -10.21
C ASP A 53 1.72 -6.19 -9.11
N GLY A 54 1.82 -7.51 -9.17
CA GLY A 54 2.52 -8.31 -8.17
C GLY A 54 1.66 -8.77 -7.00
N PHE A 55 0.41 -8.31 -6.91
CA PHE A 55 -0.52 -8.67 -5.84
C PHE A 55 -1.69 -9.49 -6.35
N ILE A 56 -2.19 -10.38 -5.50
CA ILE A 56 -3.41 -11.17 -5.73
C ILE A 56 -4.53 -10.51 -4.93
N LEU A 57 -5.64 -10.18 -5.59
CA LEU A 57 -6.81 -9.61 -4.94
C LEU A 57 -7.27 -10.45 -3.75
N TYR A 58 -7.61 -9.77 -2.67
CA TYR A 58 -8.12 -10.32 -1.41
C TYR A 58 -7.13 -11.16 -0.61
N ARG A 59 -5.88 -11.32 -1.09
CA ARG A 59 -4.80 -11.92 -0.30
C ARG A 59 -4.25 -10.89 0.70
N LYS A 60 -3.82 -11.39 1.86
CA LYS A 60 -3.21 -10.55 2.90
C LYS A 60 -1.69 -10.39 2.67
N TYR A 61 -1.21 -9.16 2.92
CA TYR A 61 0.20 -8.78 2.81
C TYR A 61 0.61 -7.94 4.01
N SER A 62 1.81 -8.17 4.54
CA SER A 62 2.41 -7.23 5.48
C SER A 62 2.89 -5.96 4.75
N ARG A 63 2.99 -4.83 5.47
CA ARG A 63 3.57 -3.60 4.88
C ARG A 63 4.96 -3.86 4.29
N LYS A 64 5.76 -4.69 4.94
CA LYS A 64 7.11 -5.03 4.48
C LYS A 64 7.09 -5.75 3.13
N ASP A 65 6.17 -6.69 2.94
CA ASP A 65 6.02 -7.41 1.68
C ASP A 65 5.53 -6.49 0.57
N VAL A 66 4.59 -5.58 0.89
CA VAL A 66 4.10 -4.58 -0.07
C VAL A 66 5.25 -3.73 -0.62
N PHE A 67 6.10 -3.18 0.25
CA PHE A 67 7.23 -2.36 -0.20
C PHE A 67 8.27 -3.16 -0.98
N ARG A 68 8.47 -4.44 -0.65
CA ARG A 68 9.36 -5.33 -1.41
C ARG A 68 8.82 -5.64 -2.80
N ILE A 69 7.52 -5.98 -2.89
CA ILE A 69 6.86 -6.28 -4.18
C ILE A 69 6.85 -5.04 -5.08
N LEU A 70 6.66 -3.84 -4.50
CA LEU A 70 6.72 -2.57 -5.22
C LEU A 70 8.15 -2.12 -5.55
N ASN A 71 9.16 -2.94 -5.24
CA ASN A 71 10.57 -2.63 -5.45
C ASN A 71 11.00 -1.27 -4.87
N TRP A 72 10.58 -1.01 -3.63
CA TRP A 72 10.90 0.25 -2.96
C TRP A 72 12.39 0.35 -2.68
N SER A 73 13.01 1.47 -3.05
CA SER A 73 14.47 1.70 -2.93
C SER A 73 14.97 1.67 -1.48
N GLU A 74 14.10 1.98 -0.52
CA GLU A 74 14.40 1.96 0.91
C GLU A 74 13.49 0.94 1.62
N ASN A 75 13.89 0.49 2.82
CA ASN A 75 12.99 -0.27 3.68
C ASN A 75 12.26 0.69 4.64
N PRO A 76 11.07 1.16 4.31
CA PRO A 76 10.33 2.05 5.19
C PRO A 76 10.04 1.33 6.51
N VAL A 77 10.33 1.98 7.62
CA VAL A 77 9.90 1.48 8.93
C VAL A 77 8.39 1.56 8.99
N ALA A 78 7.72 0.42 9.19
CA ALA A 78 6.26 0.31 9.13
C ALA A 78 5.53 1.35 10.02
N GLN A 79 6.14 1.73 11.13
CA GLN A 79 5.63 2.76 12.06
C GLN A 79 5.61 4.17 11.45
N ASN A 80 6.48 4.45 10.49
CA ASN A 80 6.62 5.78 9.88
C ASN A 80 5.75 5.97 8.63
N VAL A 81 5.10 4.92 8.13
CA VAL A 81 4.29 4.98 6.91
C VAL A 81 3.03 5.83 7.10
N GLY A 82 2.42 5.75 8.29
CA GLY A 82 1.31 6.65 8.68
C GLY A 82 0.12 6.66 7.71
N GLY A 83 -0.31 5.50 7.22
CA GLY A 83 -1.46 5.34 6.33
C GLY A 83 -1.09 5.32 4.83
N TYR A 84 -0.20 6.15 4.35
CA TYR A 84 0.33 6.10 2.97
C TYR A 84 1.76 6.60 2.89
N LEU A 85 2.46 6.20 1.83
CA LEU A 85 3.79 6.69 1.50
C LEU A 85 3.89 6.83 -0.02
N ILE A 86 4.40 7.97 -0.48
CA ILE A 86 4.64 8.22 -1.90
C ILE A 86 6.10 7.89 -2.22
N SER A 87 6.35 7.18 -3.32
CA SER A 87 7.71 6.89 -3.79
C SER A 87 8.48 8.16 -4.15
N SER A 88 9.80 8.11 -4.14
CA SER A 88 10.66 9.27 -4.42
C SER A 88 10.48 9.84 -5.84
N ASP A 89 10.06 9.01 -6.77
CA ASP A 89 9.74 9.35 -8.17
C ASP A 89 8.27 9.75 -8.38
N ASP A 90 7.48 9.84 -7.30
CA ASP A 90 6.05 10.11 -7.30
C ASP A 90 5.20 9.11 -8.16
N ALA A 91 5.73 7.91 -8.46
CA ALA A 91 5.07 6.93 -9.34
C ALA A 91 4.11 6.00 -8.62
N VAL A 92 4.35 5.71 -7.34
CA VAL A 92 3.56 4.74 -6.56
C VAL A 92 3.22 5.29 -5.18
N CYS A 93 1.99 5.03 -4.72
CA CYS A 93 1.53 5.42 -3.39
C CYS A 93 0.65 4.33 -2.76
N PRO A 94 1.21 3.30 -2.10
CA PRO A 94 0.40 2.34 -1.37
C PRO A 94 -0.34 3.02 -0.21
N ILE A 95 -1.65 2.77 -0.11
CA ILE A 95 -2.51 3.25 0.99
C ILE A 95 -2.86 2.08 1.89
N PHE A 96 -2.64 2.25 3.19
CA PHE A 96 -2.97 1.27 4.24
C PHE A 96 -4.06 1.85 5.15
N LEU A 97 -5.16 1.13 5.26
CA LEU A 97 -6.32 1.52 6.04
C LEU A 97 -6.65 0.45 7.08
N THR A 98 -6.84 0.86 8.34
CA THR A 98 -7.47 0.04 9.38
C THR A 98 -8.88 0.56 9.58
N TYR A 99 -9.90 -0.24 9.22
CA TYR A 99 -11.27 0.23 9.12
C TYR A 99 -11.90 0.49 10.48
N GLN A 100 -11.80 -0.46 11.40
CA GLN A 100 -12.24 -0.27 12.78
C GLN A 100 -11.03 0.08 13.63
N LYS A 101 -11.05 1.29 14.20
CA LYS A 101 -10.04 1.74 15.17
C LYS A 101 -10.56 1.41 16.58
N ASP A 102 -9.64 1.11 17.49
CA ASP A 102 -10.00 0.77 18.87
C ASP A 102 -10.84 1.87 19.54
N GLU A 103 -11.83 1.48 20.35
CA GLU A 103 -12.81 2.39 21.01
C GLU A 103 -12.15 3.39 21.99
N ASP A 104 -10.92 3.13 22.43
CA ASP A 104 -10.16 4.01 23.34
C ASP A 104 -9.59 5.27 22.68
N ILE A 105 -9.87 5.50 21.39
CA ILE A 105 -9.45 6.71 20.69
C ILE A 105 -10.47 7.84 20.96
N PRO A 106 -10.07 8.99 21.53
CA PRO A 106 -10.99 10.07 21.89
C PRO A 106 -11.88 10.51 20.72
N HIS A 107 -13.03 11.13 21.02
CA HIS A 107 -14.04 11.66 20.09
C HIS A 107 -13.54 12.58 18.94
N SER A 108 -12.23 12.71 18.73
CA SER A 108 -11.61 13.29 17.53
C SER A 108 -11.88 12.51 16.23
N THR A 109 -12.55 11.37 16.32
CA THR A 109 -12.70 10.35 15.28
C THR A 109 -13.83 10.55 14.28
N LYS A 110 -14.47 11.73 14.23
CA LYS A 110 -15.38 12.05 13.11
C LYS A 110 -14.69 12.17 11.75
N TYR A 111 -13.35 12.05 11.72
CA TYR A 111 -12.50 12.09 10.54
C TYR A 111 -11.93 10.70 10.28
N GLU A 112 -12.81 9.73 10.06
CA GLU A 112 -12.43 8.35 9.77
C GLU A 112 -12.50 8.09 8.28
N ASP A 113 -11.50 7.31 7.83
CA ASP A 113 -11.56 6.69 6.53
C ASP A 113 -12.79 5.77 6.49
N ARG A 114 -13.58 5.81 5.42
CA ARG A 114 -14.79 4.98 5.33
C ARG A 114 -15.07 4.54 3.89
N PHE A 115 -15.58 3.34 3.77
CA PHE A 115 -16.22 2.94 2.52
C PHE A 115 -17.59 3.61 2.39
N ILE A 116 -17.81 4.31 1.29
CA ILE A 116 -19.13 4.84 0.92
C ILE A 116 -19.93 3.74 0.24
N THR A 117 -19.25 2.97 -0.63
CA THR A 117 -19.76 1.76 -1.29
C THR A 117 -18.61 0.79 -1.49
N ASN A 118 -18.88 -0.41 -2.03
CA ASN A 118 -17.84 -1.35 -2.42
C ASN A 118 -16.96 -0.87 -3.60
N ARG A 119 -17.25 0.34 -4.15
CA ARG A 119 -16.51 0.98 -5.25
C ARG A 119 -15.92 2.33 -4.90
N LEU A 120 -16.26 2.88 -3.74
CA LEU A 120 -15.90 4.24 -3.37
C LEU A 120 -15.46 4.29 -1.91
N VAL A 121 -14.25 4.79 -1.68
CA VAL A 121 -13.69 5.03 -0.35
C VAL A 121 -13.44 6.51 -0.15
N GLU A 122 -13.82 7.03 1.03
CA GLU A 122 -13.44 8.35 1.52
C GLU A 122 -12.25 8.17 2.47
N TYR A 123 -11.17 8.84 2.17
CA TYR A 123 -9.89 8.74 2.87
C TYR A 123 -9.47 10.10 3.40
N VAL A 124 -8.88 10.13 4.60
CA VAL A 124 -8.42 11.37 5.24
C VAL A 124 -6.90 11.44 5.20
N SER A 125 -6.37 12.56 4.75
CA SER A 125 -4.92 12.78 4.68
C SER A 125 -4.26 12.71 6.07
N LYS A 126 -2.93 12.64 6.08
CA LYS A 126 -2.16 12.85 7.32
C LYS A 126 -2.48 14.22 7.94
N SER A 127 -2.30 14.33 9.26
CA SER A 127 -2.42 15.60 9.99
C SER A 127 -1.50 16.68 9.40
N ASN A 128 -1.91 17.95 9.56
CA ASN A 128 -1.21 19.13 9.02
C ASN A 128 -1.08 19.13 7.50
N ARG A 129 -2.09 18.60 6.78
CA ARG A 129 -2.17 18.67 5.33
C ARG A 129 -3.23 19.67 4.88
N ARG A 130 -2.90 20.36 3.81
CA ARG A 130 -3.77 21.32 3.13
C ARG A 130 -3.89 20.92 1.66
N LEU A 131 -4.86 21.50 0.95
CA LEU A 131 -5.03 21.25 -0.49
C LEU A 131 -3.76 21.52 -1.31
N ASN A 132 -2.90 22.44 -0.87
CA ASN A 132 -1.61 22.76 -1.50
C ASN A 132 -0.42 21.93 -0.97
N SER A 133 -0.62 20.99 -0.07
CA SER A 133 0.46 20.08 0.38
C SER A 133 0.91 19.18 -0.76
N LYS A 134 2.22 18.96 -0.89
CA LYS A 134 2.81 18.19 -2.01
C LYS A 134 2.15 16.82 -2.17
N ASP A 135 2.06 16.04 -1.11
CA ASP A 135 1.46 14.71 -1.11
C ASP A 135 -0.02 14.71 -1.54
N VAL A 136 -0.80 15.72 -1.10
CA VAL A 136 -2.20 15.89 -1.50
C VAL A 136 -2.29 16.25 -2.99
N GLN A 137 -1.43 17.15 -3.47
CA GLN A 137 -1.38 17.50 -4.89
C GLN A 137 -0.95 16.32 -5.77
N THR A 138 0.01 15.52 -5.30
CA THR A 138 0.42 14.29 -5.99
C THR A 138 -0.76 13.34 -6.13
N LEU A 139 -1.50 13.06 -5.06
CA LEU A 139 -2.70 12.21 -5.09
C LEU A 139 -3.83 12.81 -5.95
N GLY A 140 -4.03 14.13 -5.89
CA GLY A 140 -5.04 14.82 -6.71
C GLY A 140 -4.75 14.75 -8.21
N ASN A 141 -3.47 14.72 -8.59
CA ASN A 141 -3.02 14.58 -9.98
C ASN A 141 -2.81 13.11 -10.41
N GLN A 142 -3.31 12.14 -9.64
CA GLN A 142 -3.10 10.71 -9.86
C GLN A 142 -3.36 10.29 -11.31
N ARG A 143 -4.52 10.65 -11.87
CA ARG A 143 -4.89 10.29 -13.26
C ARG A 143 -3.98 10.93 -14.29
N LYS A 144 -3.65 12.22 -14.10
CA LYS A 144 -2.80 12.99 -15.01
C LYS A 144 -1.37 12.42 -15.06
N ASN A 145 -0.84 12.01 -13.91
CA ASN A 145 0.53 11.53 -13.77
C ASN A 145 0.61 10.00 -13.77
N ASN A 146 -0.50 9.29 -13.96
CA ASN A 146 -0.60 7.82 -13.95
C ASN A 146 0.04 7.17 -12.71
N ILE A 147 -0.23 7.76 -11.53
CA ILE A 147 0.31 7.25 -10.26
C ILE A 147 -0.42 5.96 -9.88
N ASN A 148 0.32 4.92 -9.56
CA ASN A 148 -0.23 3.66 -9.08
C ASN A 148 -0.55 3.76 -7.57
N ILE A 149 -1.83 3.62 -7.19
CA ILE A 149 -2.28 3.70 -5.80
C ILE A 149 -2.92 2.38 -5.38
N PRO A 150 -2.13 1.36 -4.98
CA PRO A 150 -2.69 0.11 -4.47
C PRO A 150 -3.28 0.30 -3.07
N LEU A 151 -4.48 -0.27 -2.83
CA LEU A 151 -5.22 -0.18 -1.58
C LEU A 151 -5.06 -1.46 -0.75
N PHE A 152 -4.65 -1.29 0.50
CA PHE A 152 -4.50 -2.36 1.49
C PHE A 152 -5.34 -2.05 2.72
N VAL A 153 -6.25 -2.96 3.08
CA VAL A 153 -7.19 -2.74 4.18
C VAL A 153 -7.19 -3.91 5.16
N LYS A 154 -7.27 -3.63 6.44
CA LYS A 154 -7.61 -4.61 7.47
C LYS A 154 -8.82 -4.14 8.27
N LYS A 155 -9.62 -5.08 8.78
CA LYS A 155 -10.81 -4.76 9.56
C LYS A 155 -10.46 -4.05 10.87
N SER A 156 -9.59 -4.65 11.68
CA SER A 156 -9.16 -4.10 12.97
C SER A 156 -7.70 -4.45 13.29
N ASN A 157 -7.17 -3.92 14.39
CA ASN A 157 -5.85 -4.29 14.89
C ASN A 157 -5.80 -5.72 15.46
N ASP A 158 -6.94 -6.29 15.87
CA ASP A 158 -7.04 -7.65 16.37
C ASP A 158 -6.74 -8.71 15.32
N GLU A 159 -6.86 -8.36 14.03
CA GLU A 159 -6.52 -9.25 12.91
C GLU A 159 -5.02 -9.43 12.67
N GLY A 160 -4.19 -8.78 13.45
CA GLY A 160 -2.73 -8.80 13.27
C GLY A 160 -2.21 -7.65 12.39
N GLN A 161 -1.09 -7.89 11.69
CA GLN A 161 -0.36 -6.84 10.98
C GLN A 161 -0.60 -6.82 9.46
N ASP A 162 -1.27 -7.84 8.92
CA ASP A 162 -1.45 -8.00 7.48
C ASP A 162 -2.75 -7.37 7.00
N PHE A 163 -2.72 -6.89 5.75
CA PHE A 163 -3.80 -6.16 5.10
C PHE A 163 -4.25 -6.89 3.85
N TYR A 164 -5.56 -6.96 3.60
CA TYR A 164 -6.12 -7.42 2.33
C TYR A 164 -5.78 -6.44 1.21
N PHE A 165 -5.26 -6.92 0.10
CA PHE A 165 -5.15 -6.12 -1.11
C PHE A 165 -6.51 -6.04 -1.79
N LEU A 166 -7.01 -4.83 -1.99
CA LEU A 166 -8.35 -4.58 -2.54
C LEU A 166 -8.35 -4.00 -3.97
N GLY A 167 -7.20 -3.97 -4.63
CA GLY A 167 -7.07 -3.40 -5.97
C GLY A 167 -6.44 -2.01 -5.97
N LYS A 168 -6.76 -1.21 -7.00
CA LYS A 168 -6.19 0.12 -7.21
C LYS A 168 -7.21 1.21 -6.92
N LEU A 169 -6.70 2.36 -6.52
CA LEU A 169 -7.48 3.56 -6.34
C LEU A 169 -7.31 4.51 -7.51
N GLN A 170 -8.42 5.10 -7.93
CA GLN A 170 -8.46 6.20 -8.89
C GLN A 170 -9.09 7.42 -8.21
N THR A 171 -8.41 8.56 -8.30
CA THR A 171 -8.90 9.80 -7.72
C THR A 171 -10.24 10.21 -8.36
N GLU A 172 -11.25 10.49 -7.52
CA GLU A 172 -12.50 11.10 -7.96
C GLU A 172 -12.27 12.60 -8.14
N GLU A 173 -12.56 13.12 -9.33
CA GLU A 173 -12.34 14.53 -9.65
C GLU A 173 -13.15 15.45 -8.71
N ASP A 174 -12.57 16.61 -8.37
CA ASP A 174 -13.16 17.63 -7.50
C ASP A 174 -13.62 17.15 -6.11
N SER A 175 -13.14 15.98 -5.67
CA SER A 175 -13.55 15.37 -4.39
C SER A 175 -12.70 15.79 -3.18
N PHE A 176 -11.61 16.54 -3.40
CA PHE A 176 -10.68 16.91 -2.33
C PHE A 176 -11.19 18.14 -1.59
N VAL A 177 -11.49 17.96 -0.30
CA VAL A 177 -12.08 18.99 0.54
C VAL A 177 -11.20 19.25 1.76
N GLN A 178 -10.88 20.53 2.01
CA GLN A 178 -10.16 20.95 3.21
C GLN A 178 -11.06 20.86 4.42
N GLU A 179 -10.61 20.17 5.46
CA GLU A 179 -11.27 20.11 6.76
C GLU A 179 -10.29 20.33 7.93
N TYR A 180 -10.82 20.35 9.15
CA TYR A 180 -10.03 20.52 10.36
C TYR A 180 -10.43 19.46 11.39
N MET A 181 -9.50 18.55 11.65
CA MET A 181 -9.66 17.48 12.64
C MET A 181 -9.51 18.06 14.06
N PRO A 182 -10.49 17.90 14.96
CA PRO A 182 -10.35 18.27 16.35
C PRO A 182 -9.16 17.53 16.99
N MET A 183 -8.41 18.22 17.82
CA MET A 183 -7.29 17.67 18.58
C MET A 183 -7.54 17.95 20.05
N GLU A 184 -7.38 16.94 20.90
CA GLU A 184 -7.50 17.11 22.34
C GLU A 184 -6.44 18.07 22.86
N ASN A 185 -6.87 19.13 23.58
CA ASN A 185 -6.02 20.17 24.16
C ASN A 185 -5.07 20.91 23.18
N LYS A 186 -5.36 20.86 21.86
CA LYS A 186 -4.59 21.57 20.82
C LYS A 186 -5.52 22.26 19.82
N LYS A 187 -4.94 23.16 19.01
CA LYS A 187 -5.68 23.72 17.87
C LYS A 187 -6.03 22.61 16.87
N PRO A 188 -7.21 22.68 16.23
CA PRO A 188 -7.59 21.72 15.21
C PRO A 188 -6.53 21.59 14.12
N SER A 189 -6.23 20.35 13.71
CA SER A 189 -5.24 20.07 12.67
C SER A 189 -5.90 20.10 11.30
N PRO A 190 -5.34 20.82 10.31
CA PRO A 190 -5.86 20.76 8.96
C PRO A 190 -5.62 19.39 8.35
N VAL A 191 -6.65 18.85 7.68
CA VAL A 191 -6.64 17.60 6.93
C VAL A 191 -7.40 17.79 5.64
N VAL A 192 -7.20 16.89 4.68
CA VAL A 192 -7.94 16.88 3.42
C VAL A 192 -8.69 15.56 3.31
N LYS A 193 -10.01 15.63 3.13
CA LYS A 193 -10.83 14.49 2.72
C LYS A 193 -10.70 14.29 1.22
N MET A 194 -10.52 13.05 0.82
CA MET A 194 -10.29 12.65 -0.56
C MET A 194 -11.16 11.45 -0.86
N ARG A 195 -11.76 11.40 -2.05
CA ARG A 195 -12.51 10.23 -2.50
C ARG A 195 -11.79 9.55 -3.64
N PHE A 196 -11.81 8.22 -3.57
CA PHE A 196 -11.19 7.36 -4.56
C PHE A 196 -12.15 6.26 -4.99
N GLN A 197 -12.23 6.05 -6.29
CA GLN A 197 -12.87 4.87 -6.86
C GLN A 197 -11.95 3.67 -6.70
N ILE A 198 -12.52 2.51 -6.39
CA ILE A 198 -11.82 1.25 -6.18
C ILE A 198 -11.99 0.39 -7.43
N ASP A 199 -10.90 -0.07 -8.02
CA ASP A 199 -10.86 -0.93 -9.19
C ASP A 199 -10.03 -2.19 -8.94
N PRO A 200 -10.64 -3.40 -9.08
CA PRO A 200 -12.06 -3.67 -9.29
C PRO A 200 -12.90 -3.39 -8.04
N PRO A 201 -14.24 -3.38 -8.13
CA PRO A 201 -15.13 -3.31 -6.98
C PRO A 201 -14.83 -4.44 -5.99
N ILE A 202 -14.89 -4.13 -4.69
CA ILE A 202 -14.71 -5.16 -3.65
C ILE A 202 -15.87 -6.15 -3.72
N GLU A 203 -15.57 -7.46 -3.63
CA GLU A 203 -16.61 -8.49 -3.52
C GLU A 203 -17.49 -8.27 -2.29
N ASP A 204 -18.79 -8.46 -2.44
CA ASP A 204 -19.77 -8.15 -1.39
C ASP A 204 -19.47 -8.86 -0.07
N SER A 205 -19.04 -10.12 -0.11
CA SER A 205 -18.69 -10.89 1.07
C SER A 205 -17.58 -10.24 1.91
N LEU A 206 -16.51 -9.80 1.25
CA LEU A 206 -15.39 -9.13 1.90
C LEU A 206 -15.76 -7.69 2.30
N TYR A 207 -16.51 -7.00 1.45
CA TYR A 207 -17.01 -5.67 1.76
C TYR A 207 -17.82 -5.65 3.04
N TYR A 208 -18.87 -6.49 3.17
CA TYR A 208 -19.68 -6.58 4.37
C TYR A 208 -18.89 -7.03 5.58
N TYR A 209 -17.94 -7.96 5.42
CA TYR A 209 -17.03 -8.35 6.49
C TYR A 209 -16.22 -7.15 7.04
N LEU A 210 -15.69 -6.30 6.17
CA LEU A 210 -14.88 -5.16 6.58
C LEU A 210 -15.69 -4.07 7.29
N ILE A 211 -16.92 -3.77 6.78
CA ILE A 211 -17.78 -2.71 7.31
C ILE A 211 -18.66 -3.14 8.49
N ASP A 212 -18.77 -4.46 8.73
CA ASP A 212 -19.59 -4.98 9.83
C ASP A 212 -19.03 -4.50 11.18
N LEU A 213 -19.76 -3.58 11.77
CA LEU A 213 -19.48 -3.05 13.11
C LEU A 213 -19.95 -4.10 14.11
N LYS A 214 -19.03 -4.66 14.89
CA LYS A 214 -19.37 -5.54 16.01
C LYS A 214 -20.15 -4.78 17.08
#